data_cbf3c1c1a0298e3ae41e7c9441dcfb7c
#
_entry.id   cbf3c1c1a0298e3ae41e7c9441dcfb7c
#
_cell.length_a   1.000
_cell.length_b   1.000
_cell.length_c   1.000
_cell.angle_alpha   90.00
_cell.angle_beta   90.00
_cell.angle_gamma   90.00
#
_symmetry.space_group_name_H-M   'P 1'
#
loop_
_entity.id
_entity.type
_entity.pdbx_description
1 polymer ?
#
loop_
_entity_poly.entity_id
_entity_poly.type
_entity_poly.pdbx_seq_one_letter_code
_entity_poly.pdbx_strand_id
1 'polypeptide(L)'
;KYLISLSVFDQQGMVKGGDLSRYNARVSTEMNVLPILRFGINANMSYTDQNNANTSLFSAQGFRPDLPIYNDNGEFDMSTGQANPVANTYKKNHDNIYRIMGTVYGEVDIWKGFRFRSSLSGNLQFTENNSFSPSFLSTRNEASGSEYHYKYSKTVFDNTLNYNYEFNKNHVLDAVAGISFERGISRSTRMNGQTYPDNDIYTNLGSAASISSWGNGYNASGLFSSFARINYKLMERYLFTFTGRYDGSSMFGSNNRYGFFP
;
A
#
# COMPACT_ATOMS: atom_id res chain seq x y z
N LYS A 1 15.76 -24.26 -2.84
CA LYS A 1 15.13 -23.96 -1.54
C LYS A 1 13.72 -23.48 -1.82
N TYR A 2 12.74 -23.83 -0.97
CA TYR A 2 11.37 -23.35 -1.10
C TYR A 2 10.79 -23.06 0.28
N LEU A 3 9.87 -22.11 0.33
CA LEU A 3 9.07 -21.76 1.50
C LEU A 3 7.67 -21.42 1.03
N ILE A 4 6.67 -22.01 1.69
CA ILE A 4 5.26 -21.64 1.56
C ILE A 4 4.76 -21.32 2.96
N SER A 5 4.08 -20.19 3.11
CA SER A 5 3.51 -19.76 4.39
C SER A 5 2.10 -19.23 4.15
N LEU A 6 1.18 -19.64 5.02
CA LEU A 6 -0.17 -19.12 5.11
C LEU A 6 -0.35 -18.55 6.50
N SER A 7 -1.01 -17.38 6.61
CA SER A 7 -1.35 -16.80 7.91
C SER A 7 -2.70 -16.10 7.85
N VAL A 8 -3.39 -16.15 8.96
CA VAL A 8 -4.64 -15.44 9.23
C VAL A 8 -4.39 -14.54 10.43
N PHE A 9 -4.87 -13.32 10.36
CA PHE A 9 -4.79 -12.35 11.43
C PHE A 9 -6.16 -11.70 11.58
N ASP A 10 -6.73 -11.81 12.78
CA ASP A 10 -8.00 -11.19 13.13
C ASP A 10 -7.78 -10.23 14.30
N GLN A 11 -8.35 -9.05 14.20
CA GLN A 11 -8.26 -8.01 15.23
C GLN A 11 -9.61 -7.31 15.39
N GLN A 12 -10.05 -7.17 16.62
CA GLN A 12 -11.16 -6.30 16.98
C GLN A 12 -10.62 -4.98 17.54
N GLY A 13 -11.19 -3.87 17.08
CA GLY A 13 -10.87 -2.56 17.61
C GLY A 13 -11.50 -2.31 18.98
N MET A 14 -10.95 -1.39 19.77
CA MET A 14 -11.55 -0.94 21.03
C MET A 14 -12.85 -0.14 20.83
N VAL A 15 -13.02 0.45 19.64
CA VAL A 15 -14.22 1.19 19.26
C VAL A 15 -15.15 0.26 18.52
N LYS A 16 -16.44 0.26 18.92
CA LYS A 16 -17.48 -0.56 18.28
C LYS A 16 -17.55 -0.32 16.78
N GLY A 17 -17.63 -1.40 16.00
CA GLY A 17 -17.68 -1.35 14.53
C GLY A 17 -16.32 -1.26 13.84
N GLY A 18 -15.23 -1.41 14.59
CA GLY A 18 -13.88 -1.54 14.02
C GLY A 18 -13.35 -2.96 14.19
N ASP A 19 -13.12 -3.66 13.09
CA ASP A 19 -12.51 -4.99 13.04
C ASP A 19 -11.74 -5.18 11.73
N LEU A 20 -10.79 -6.09 11.74
CA LEU A 20 -9.95 -6.41 10.60
C LEU A 20 -9.62 -7.89 10.58
N SER A 21 -9.87 -8.52 9.45
CA SER A 21 -9.40 -9.86 9.13
C SER A 21 -8.46 -9.82 7.95
N ARG A 22 -7.26 -10.39 8.08
CA ARG A 22 -6.25 -10.44 7.02
C ARG A 22 -5.78 -11.85 6.77
N TYR A 23 -5.84 -12.24 5.52
CA TYR A 23 -5.35 -13.52 5.01
C TYR A 23 -4.10 -13.26 4.17
N ASN A 24 -3.00 -13.96 4.49
CA ASN A 24 -1.76 -13.83 3.73
C ASN A 24 -1.30 -15.20 3.22
N ALA A 25 -0.80 -15.20 2.00
CA ALA A 25 -0.10 -16.32 1.39
C ALA A 25 1.24 -15.85 0.87
N ARG A 26 2.33 -16.54 1.24
CA ARG A 26 3.68 -16.26 0.78
C ARG A 26 4.28 -17.50 0.15
N VAL A 27 4.89 -17.30 -1.00
CA VAL A 27 5.71 -18.29 -1.69
C VAL A 27 7.07 -17.70 -1.97
N SER A 28 8.11 -18.43 -1.60
CA SER A 28 9.50 -18.07 -1.91
C SER A 28 10.20 -19.32 -2.40
N THR A 29 10.82 -19.23 -3.57
CA THR A 29 11.61 -20.34 -4.11
C THR A 29 12.89 -19.83 -4.73
N GLU A 30 13.96 -20.59 -4.57
CA GLU A 30 15.24 -20.37 -5.21
C GLU A 30 15.74 -21.69 -5.76
N MET A 31 16.10 -21.70 -7.02
CA MET A 31 16.59 -22.86 -7.76
C MET A 31 17.94 -22.57 -8.42
N ASN A 32 18.88 -23.47 -8.26
CA ASN A 32 20.08 -23.50 -9.08
C ASN A 32 19.75 -24.30 -10.34
N VAL A 33 19.49 -23.61 -11.46
CA VAL A 33 19.17 -24.23 -12.74
C VAL A 33 20.41 -24.81 -13.38
N LEU A 34 21.54 -24.11 -13.24
CA LEU A 34 22.89 -24.52 -13.62
C LEU A 34 23.86 -24.12 -12.49
N PRO A 35 25.08 -24.66 -12.49
CA PRO A 35 26.08 -24.26 -11.48
C PRO A 35 26.38 -22.77 -11.44
N ILE A 36 26.19 -22.08 -12.58
CA ILE A 36 26.41 -20.64 -12.73
C ILE A 36 25.11 -19.82 -12.76
N LEU A 37 23.93 -20.47 -12.83
CA LEU A 37 22.63 -19.81 -13.03
C LEU A 37 21.69 -20.13 -11.87
N ARG A 38 21.26 -19.10 -11.17
CA ARG A 38 20.24 -19.15 -10.12
C ARG A 38 19.00 -18.38 -10.57
N PHE A 39 17.86 -18.90 -10.21
CA PHE A 39 16.57 -18.28 -10.44
C PHE A 39 15.76 -18.28 -9.14
N GLY A 40 15.09 -17.17 -8.87
CA GLY A 40 14.27 -17.08 -7.68
C GLY A 40 12.97 -16.31 -7.91
N ILE A 41 11.96 -16.71 -7.16
CA ILE A 41 10.64 -16.07 -7.10
C ILE A 41 10.30 -15.85 -5.64
N ASN A 42 9.86 -14.63 -5.32
CA ASN A 42 9.24 -14.30 -4.05
C ASN A 42 7.89 -13.66 -4.35
N ALA A 43 6.83 -14.20 -3.82
CA ALA A 43 5.48 -13.65 -3.98
C ALA A 43 4.79 -13.59 -2.62
N ASN A 44 4.06 -12.52 -2.38
CA ASN A 44 3.20 -12.32 -1.22
C ASN A 44 1.85 -11.81 -1.72
N MET A 45 0.78 -12.49 -1.33
CA MET A 45 -0.60 -12.13 -1.61
C MET A 45 -1.30 -11.89 -0.28
N SER A 46 -2.07 -10.83 -0.18
CA SER A 46 -2.90 -10.57 0.99
C SER A 46 -4.28 -10.08 0.58
N TYR A 47 -5.27 -10.55 1.30
CA TYR A 47 -6.61 -10.03 1.32
C TYR A 47 -6.92 -9.51 2.71
N THR A 48 -7.41 -8.29 2.80
CA THR A 48 -7.84 -7.66 4.04
C THR A 48 -9.30 -7.26 3.90
N ASP A 49 -10.09 -7.69 4.85
CA ASP A 49 -11.47 -7.32 5.09
C ASP A 49 -11.48 -6.46 6.35
N GLN A 50 -11.96 -5.23 6.28
CA GLN A 50 -11.85 -4.28 7.37
C GLN A 50 -13.12 -3.44 7.48
N ASN A 51 -13.71 -3.46 8.67
CA ASN A 51 -14.70 -2.48 9.08
C ASN A 51 -14.01 -1.34 9.84
N ASN A 52 -14.21 -0.13 9.36
CA ASN A 52 -13.64 1.06 9.99
C ASN A 52 -14.61 1.62 11.01
N ALA A 53 -14.15 1.78 12.25
CA ALA A 53 -14.94 2.47 13.26
C ALA A 53 -15.21 3.92 12.85
N ASN A 54 -16.45 4.35 12.90
CA ASN A 54 -16.87 5.70 12.47
C ASN A 54 -17.00 6.68 13.64
N THR A 55 -16.73 6.25 14.86
CA THR A 55 -16.76 7.10 16.06
C THR A 55 -15.33 7.40 16.50
N SER A 56 -14.97 8.65 16.51
CA SER A 56 -13.70 9.12 17.07
C SER A 56 -13.79 9.14 18.59
N LEU A 57 -12.80 8.59 19.29
CA LEU A 57 -12.68 8.70 20.76
C LEU A 57 -12.61 10.16 21.19
N PHE A 58 -11.95 11.00 20.42
CA PHE A 58 -11.89 12.45 20.70
C PHE A 58 -13.28 13.10 20.63
N SER A 59 -14.10 12.73 19.63
CA SER A 59 -15.48 13.21 19.54
C SER A 59 -16.35 12.71 20.70
N ALA A 60 -16.14 11.45 21.12
CA ALA A 60 -16.86 10.88 22.26
C ALA A 60 -16.48 11.55 23.59
N GLN A 61 -15.19 11.90 23.80
CA GLN A 61 -14.72 12.65 24.98
C GLN A 61 -15.27 14.08 25.03
N GLY A 62 -15.44 14.71 23.88
CA GLY A 62 -15.99 16.05 23.78
C GLY A 62 -17.53 16.11 23.88
N PHE A 63 -18.19 14.96 23.87
CA PHE A 63 -19.65 14.91 24.03
C PHE A 63 -20.02 15.10 25.48
N ARG A 64 -20.96 16.00 25.73
CA ARG A 64 -21.39 16.36 27.09
C ARG A 64 -22.06 15.17 27.77
N PRO A 65 -21.68 14.79 29.00
CA PRO A 65 -22.21 13.61 29.69
C PRO A 65 -23.66 13.80 30.19
N ASP A 66 -24.16 15.02 30.23
CA ASP A 66 -25.54 15.35 30.63
C ASP A 66 -26.54 15.29 29.46
N LEU A 67 -26.06 15.08 28.23
CA LEU A 67 -26.93 14.95 27.07
C LEU A 67 -27.43 13.52 26.92
N PRO A 68 -28.74 13.32 26.68
CA PRO A 68 -29.28 12.00 26.43
C PRO A 68 -28.79 11.41 25.10
N ILE A 69 -28.66 10.09 25.06
CA ILE A 69 -28.33 9.37 23.81
C ILE A 69 -29.61 9.31 22.91
N TYR A 70 -30.75 9.16 23.54
CA TYR A 70 -32.06 9.01 22.88
C TYR A 70 -33.01 10.10 23.36
N ASN A 71 -33.85 10.58 22.46
CA ASN A 71 -34.97 11.51 22.76
C ASN A 71 -36.13 10.73 23.42
N ASP A 72 -37.18 11.44 23.82
CA ASP A 72 -38.38 10.88 24.46
C ASP A 72 -39.14 9.89 23.55
N ASN A 73 -38.93 9.93 22.25
CA ASN A 73 -39.49 8.98 21.28
C ASN A 73 -38.63 7.72 21.06
N GLY A 74 -37.49 7.61 21.75
CA GLY A 74 -36.57 6.51 21.59
C GLY A 74 -35.65 6.58 20.35
N GLU A 75 -35.63 7.72 19.64
CA GLU A 75 -34.74 8.00 18.53
C GLU A 75 -33.43 8.62 19.04
N PHE A 76 -32.35 8.57 18.26
CA PHE A 76 -31.10 9.25 18.62
C PHE A 76 -31.31 10.75 18.78
N ASP A 77 -30.89 11.28 19.95
CA ASP A 77 -30.96 12.74 20.14
C ASP A 77 -29.88 13.44 19.34
N MET A 78 -30.33 14.25 18.37
CA MET A 78 -29.48 15.08 17.50
C MET A 78 -29.78 16.57 17.70
N SER A 79 -30.59 16.92 18.72
CA SER A 79 -31.10 18.30 18.96
C SER A 79 -30.01 19.30 19.31
N THR A 80 -28.88 18.82 19.87
CA THR A 80 -27.80 19.68 20.36
C THR A 80 -26.84 20.17 19.28
N GLY A 81 -26.99 19.70 18.03
CA GLY A 81 -26.06 19.98 16.93
C GLY A 81 -24.70 19.30 17.07
N GLN A 82 -24.47 18.58 18.17
CA GLN A 82 -23.28 17.73 18.33
C GLN A 82 -23.53 16.34 17.75
N ALA A 83 -22.52 15.76 17.13
CA ALA A 83 -22.63 14.40 16.61
C ALA A 83 -22.74 13.41 17.77
N ASN A 84 -23.88 12.72 17.88
CA ASN A 84 -24.10 11.67 18.87
C ASN A 84 -23.14 10.51 18.61
N PRO A 85 -22.21 10.20 19.53
CA PRO A 85 -21.17 9.18 19.29
C PRO A 85 -21.75 7.76 19.15
N VAL A 86 -22.86 7.47 19.80
CA VAL A 86 -23.53 6.17 19.67
C VAL A 86 -24.21 6.07 18.32
N ALA A 87 -24.91 7.10 17.87
CA ALA A 87 -25.51 7.14 16.54
C ALA A 87 -24.46 6.95 15.43
N ASN A 88 -23.29 7.54 15.58
CA ASN A 88 -22.19 7.39 14.61
C ASN A 88 -21.71 5.93 14.46
N THR A 89 -21.93 5.04 15.43
CA THR A 89 -21.57 3.62 15.28
C THR A 89 -22.43 2.87 14.26
N TYR A 90 -23.53 3.48 13.80
CA TYR A 90 -24.42 2.91 12.78
C TYR A 90 -23.97 3.26 11.35
N LYS A 91 -23.00 4.15 11.18
CA LYS A 91 -22.35 4.33 9.88
C LYS A 91 -21.65 3.05 9.47
N LYS A 92 -21.82 2.65 8.22
CA LYS A 92 -21.06 1.54 7.63
C LYS A 92 -19.85 2.14 6.88
N ASN A 93 -18.68 1.55 7.05
CA ASN A 93 -17.47 1.92 6.32
C ASN A 93 -16.57 0.70 6.23
N HIS A 94 -16.61 0.06 5.08
CA HIS A 94 -16.01 -1.25 4.85
C HIS A 94 -14.99 -1.19 3.73
N ASP A 95 -13.80 -1.72 3.99
CA ASP A 95 -12.70 -1.82 3.03
C ASP A 95 -12.39 -3.28 2.68
N ASN A 96 -12.36 -3.58 1.39
CA ASN A 96 -11.76 -4.78 0.84
C ASN A 96 -10.44 -4.40 0.15
N ILE A 97 -9.33 -4.96 0.63
CA ILE A 97 -8.01 -4.65 0.10
C ILE A 97 -7.33 -5.93 -0.38
N TYR A 98 -7.09 -6.01 -1.68
CA TYR A 98 -6.33 -7.07 -2.33
C TYR A 98 -4.94 -6.54 -2.66
N ARG A 99 -3.89 -7.23 -2.22
CA ARG A 99 -2.52 -6.86 -2.53
C ARG A 99 -1.71 -8.05 -3.01
N ILE A 100 -1.01 -7.87 -4.10
CA ILE A 100 -0.08 -8.86 -4.66
C ILE A 100 1.27 -8.16 -4.84
N MET A 101 2.28 -8.67 -4.17
CA MET A 101 3.66 -8.21 -4.31
C MET A 101 4.52 -9.39 -4.71
N GLY A 102 5.42 -9.18 -5.65
CA GLY A 102 6.31 -10.25 -6.07
C GLY A 102 7.57 -9.75 -6.74
N THR A 103 8.60 -10.58 -6.69
CA THR A 103 9.86 -10.39 -7.39
C THR A 103 10.26 -11.69 -8.03
N VAL A 104 10.59 -11.62 -9.31
CA VAL A 104 11.24 -12.68 -10.07
C VAL A 104 12.64 -12.21 -10.39
N TYR A 105 13.66 -13.04 -10.20
CA TYR A 105 15.02 -12.68 -10.50
C TYR A 105 15.81 -13.85 -11.06
N GLY A 106 16.77 -13.51 -11.90
CA GLY A 106 17.83 -14.41 -12.37
C GLY A 106 19.20 -13.85 -12.00
N GLU A 107 20.09 -14.73 -11.55
CA GLU A 107 21.48 -14.42 -11.28
C GLU A 107 22.39 -15.35 -12.08
N VAL A 108 23.40 -14.78 -12.71
CA VAL A 108 24.41 -15.55 -13.44
C VAL A 108 25.81 -15.14 -12.97
N ASP A 109 26.61 -16.14 -12.60
CA ASP A 109 28.04 -15.98 -12.33
C ASP A 109 28.77 -15.98 -13.68
N ILE A 110 29.05 -14.78 -14.24
CA ILE A 110 29.62 -14.61 -15.60
C ILE A 110 31.08 -15.03 -15.61
N TRP A 111 31.81 -14.63 -14.59
CA TRP A 111 33.23 -14.92 -14.42
C TRP A 111 33.59 -14.90 -12.94
N LYS A 112 34.81 -15.32 -12.60
CA LYS A 112 35.30 -15.33 -11.21
C LYS A 112 35.17 -13.95 -10.59
N GLY A 113 34.34 -13.87 -9.54
CA GLY A 113 34.03 -12.63 -8.83
C GLY A 113 32.91 -11.77 -9.47
N PHE A 114 32.54 -12.00 -10.73
CA PHE A 114 31.48 -11.25 -11.41
C PHE A 114 30.14 -11.97 -11.40
N ARG A 115 29.15 -11.31 -10.83
CA ARG A 115 27.75 -11.78 -10.80
C ARG A 115 26.82 -10.71 -11.39
N PHE A 116 26.08 -11.10 -12.39
CA PHE A 116 24.99 -10.29 -12.92
C PHE A 116 23.67 -10.77 -12.35
N ARG A 117 22.85 -9.85 -11.90
CA ARG A 117 21.48 -10.10 -11.45
C ARG A 117 20.51 -9.18 -12.20
N SER A 118 19.45 -9.77 -12.74
CA SER A 118 18.30 -9.07 -13.30
C SER A 118 17.07 -9.43 -12.50
N SER A 119 16.30 -8.46 -12.07
CA SER A 119 15.07 -8.68 -11.29
C SER A 119 13.94 -7.79 -11.74
N LEU A 120 12.74 -8.37 -11.76
CA LEU A 120 11.46 -7.70 -12.02
C LEU A 120 10.59 -7.83 -10.77
N SER A 121 10.25 -6.68 -10.18
CA SER A 121 9.37 -6.60 -9.02
C SER A 121 8.06 -5.93 -9.39
N GLY A 122 6.96 -6.43 -8.83
CA GLY A 122 5.62 -5.88 -8.99
C GLY A 122 4.92 -5.70 -7.65
N ASN A 123 4.14 -4.63 -7.53
CA ASN A 123 3.20 -4.40 -6.44
C ASN A 123 1.87 -3.97 -7.05
N LEU A 124 0.83 -4.78 -6.88
CA LEU A 124 -0.53 -4.49 -7.30
C LEU A 124 -1.40 -4.39 -6.06
N GLN A 125 -2.20 -3.33 -5.97
CA GLN A 125 -3.19 -3.15 -4.92
C GLN A 125 -4.52 -2.72 -5.52
N PHE A 126 -5.58 -3.37 -5.08
CA PHE A 126 -6.96 -2.98 -5.35
C PHE A 126 -7.62 -2.75 -4.01
N THR A 127 -8.25 -1.59 -3.86
CA THR A 127 -9.02 -1.23 -2.66
C THR A 127 -10.41 -0.86 -3.11
N GLU A 128 -11.39 -1.47 -2.46
CA GLU A 128 -12.81 -1.16 -2.59
C GLU A 128 -13.28 -0.69 -1.23
N ASN A 129 -13.73 0.55 -1.13
CA ASN A 129 -14.33 1.11 0.07
C ASN A 129 -15.79 1.42 -0.18
N ASN A 130 -16.64 0.87 0.66
CA ASN A 130 -18.07 1.11 0.68
C ASN A 130 -18.44 1.80 1.98
N SER A 131 -19.04 2.98 1.90
CA SER A 131 -19.50 3.68 3.09
C SER A 131 -20.95 4.10 2.95
N PHE A 132 -21.66 4.08 4.08
CA PHE A 132 -23.06 4.47 4.17
C PHE A 132 -23.30 5.21 5.49
N SER A 133 -24.03 6.31 5.40
CA SER A 133 -24.48 7.11 6.54
C SER A 133 -26.00 7.15 6.57
N PRO A 134 -26.63 6.61 7.60
CA PRO A 134 -28.07 6.63 7.78
C PRO A 134 -28.66 8.05 7.80
N SER A 135 -29.93 8.20 7.41
CA SER A 135 -30.62 9.48 7.30
C SER A 135 -30.69 10.25 8.62
N PHE A 136 -30.84 9.54 9.75
CA PHE A 136 -30.93 10.18 11.08
C PHE A 136 -29.62 10.86 11.52
N LEU A 137 -28.50 10.62 10.84
CA LEU A 137 -27.24 11.30 11.07
C LEU A 137 -27.08 12.57 10.21
N SER A 138 -28.03 12.84 9.35
CA SER A 138 -28.03 14.00 8.46
C SER A 138 -29.02 15.05 8.96
N THR A 139 -28.63 16.32 8.95
CA THR A 139 -29.51 17.45 9.25
C THR A 139 -30.66 17.57 8.26
N ARG A 140 -30.54 16.97 7.07
CA ARG A 140 -31.59 16.94 6.03
C ARG A 140 -32.47 15.71 6.09
N ASN A 141 -32.20 14.79 7.05
CA ASN A 141 -32.85 13.48 7.16
C ASN A 141 -32.74 12.66 5.86
N GLU A 142 -31.58 12.73 5.20
CA GLU A 142 -31.26 12.00 3.97
C GLU A 142 -30.08 11.07 4.19
N ALA A 143 -30.25 9.81 3.87
CA ALA A 143 -29.15 8.86 3.88
C ALA A 143 -28.21 9.11 2.70
N SER A 144 -26.92 8.88 2.93
CA SER A 144 -25.88 9.03 1.91
C SER A 144 -24.94 7.83 1.90
N GLY A 145 -24.44 7.48 0.73
CA GLY A 145 -23.46 6.40 0.56
C GLY A 145 -22.37 6.79 -0.42
N SER A 146 -21.23 6.14 -0.32
CA SER A 146 -20.18 6.29 -1.32
C SER A 146 -19.48 4.97 -1.63
N GLU A 147 -19.09 4.81 -2.89
CA GLU A 147 -18.18 3.77 -3.33
C GLU A 147 -16.89 4.41 -3.82
N TYR A 148 -15.76 3.85 -3.36
CA TYR A 148 -14.43 4.27 -3.76
C TYR A 148 -13.62 3.07 -4.19
N HIS A 149 -13.16 3.10 -5.44
CA HIS A 149 -12.27 2.10 -6.01
C HIS A 149 -10.90 2.71 -6.24
N TYR A 150 -9.87 2.05 -5.75
CA TYR A 150 -8.48 2.46 -5.93
C TYR A 150 -7.67 1.30 -6.46
N LYS A 151 -6.94 1.55 -7.55
CA LYS A 151 -5.98 0.63 -8.15
C LYS A 151 -4.61 1.27 -8.16
N TYR A 152 -3.66 0.59 -7.56
CA TYR A 152 -2.25 0.95 -7.62
C TYR A 152 -1.45 -0.17 -8.25
N SER A 153 -0.55 0.20 -9.17
CA SER A 153 0.44 -0.72 -9.73
C SER A 153 1.81 -0.06 -9.73
N LYS A 154 2.80 -0.78 -9.23
CA LYS A 154 4.20 -0.38 -9.28
C LYS A 154 5.01 -1.51 -9.87
N THR A 155 5.85 -1.20 -10.85
CA THR A 155 6.79 -2.14 -11.45
C THR A 155 8.19 -1.58 -11.30
N VAL A 156 9.14 -2.42 -10.88
CA VAL A 156 10.56 -2.08 -10.77
C VAL A 156 11.36 -3.12 -11.53
N PHE A 157 12.24 -2.67 -12.41
CA PHE A 157 13.16 -3.51 -13.15
C PHE A 157 14.59 -3.10 -12.83
N ASP A 158 15.30 -3.96 -12.10
CA ASP A 158 16.67 -3.74 -11.64
C ASP A 158 17.63 -4.67 -12.35
N ASN A 159 18.77 -4.12 -12.76
CA ASN A 159 19.89 -4.89 -13.26
C ASN A 159 21.15 -4.45 -12.52
N THR A 160 21.85 -5.41 -11.94
CA THR A 160 23.07 -5.14 -11.17
C THR A 160 24.20 -6.06 -11.60
N LEU A 161 25.38 -5.49 -11.68
CA LEU A 161 26.64 -6.21 -11.83
C LEU A 161 27.42 -6.08 -10.54
N ASN A 162 27.68 -7.20 -9.88
CA ASN A 162 28.44 -7.27 -8.65
C ASN A 162 29.80 -7.87 -8.95
N TYR A 163 30.84 -7.30 -8.36
CA TYR A 163 32.20 -7.81 -8.43
C TYR A 163 32.74 -7.94 -7.02
N ASN A 164 33.09 -9.15 -6.63
CA ASN A 164 33.73 -9.44 -5.36
C ASN A 164 35.01 -10.26 -5.61
N TYR A 165 36.14 -9.71 -5.24
CA TYR A 165 37.41 -10.34 -5.48
C TYR A 165 38.42 -10.06 -4.36
N GLU A 166 39.00 -11.11 -3.86
CA GLU A 166 40.13 -11.08 -2.92
C GLU A 166 41.41 -11.36 -3.71
N PHE A 167 42.19 -10.31 -3.94
CA PHE A 167 43.51 -10.44 -4.61
C PHE A 167 44.50 -11.20 -3.72
N ASN A 168 44.46 -10.89 -2.43
CA ASN A 168 45.15 -11.57 -1.34
C ASN A 168 44.54 -11.15 0.00
N LYS A 169 45.01 -11.70 1.14
CA LYS A 169 44.46 -11.34 2.47
C LYS A 169 44.47 -9.83 2.77
N ASN A 170 45.33 -9.07 2.12
CA ASN A 170 45.48 -7.63 2.35
C ASN A 170 44.62 -6.75 1.41
N HIS A 171 44.11 -7.30 0.33
CA HIS A 171 43.40 -6.53 -0.70
C HIS A 171 42.08 -7.21 -1.09
N VAL A 172 40.98 -6.68 -0.62
CA VAL A 172 39.65 -7.14 -0.96
C VAL A 172 38.88 -6.01 -1.62
N LEU A 173 38.32 -6.28 -2.77
CA LEU A 173 37.50 -5.35 -3.54
C LEU A 173 36.06 -5.90 -3.67
N ASP A 174 35.08 -5.10 -3.27
CA ASP A 174 33.68 -5.35 -3.47
C ASP A 174 33.07 -4.14 -4.21
N ALA A 175 32.52 -4.37 -5.39
CA ALA A 175 31.96 -3.35 -6.21
C ALA A 175 30.58 -3.77 -6.73
N VAL A 176 29.69 -2.80 -6.87
CA VAL A 176 28.39 -2.97 -7.51
C VAL A 176 28.13 -1.80 -8.43
N ALA A 177 27.62 -2.08 -9.61
CA ALA A 177 27.04 -1.09 -10.52
C ALA A 177 25.67 -1.57 -10.95
N GLY A 178 24.72 -0.66 -11.13
CA GLY A 178 23.37 -1.04 -11.49
C GLY A 178 22.57 0.06 -12.14
N ILE A 179 21.49 -0.37 -12.79
CA ILE A 179 20.44 0.48 -13.34
C ILE A 179 19.09 -0.02 -12.82
N SER A 180 18.20 0.92 -12.55
CA SER A 180 16.84 0.67 -12.08
C SER A 180 15.84 1.50 -12.86
N PHE A 181 14.75 0.88 -13.27
CA PHE A 181 13.58 1.53 -13.87
C PHE A 181 12.37 1.26 -13.01
N GLU A 182 11.75 2.32 -12.55
CA GLU A 182 10.54 2.23 -11.76
C GLU A 182 9.39 2.95 -12.48
N ARG A 183 8.20 2.34 -12.45
CA ARG A 183 6.97 2.96 -12.93
C ARG A 183 5.84 2.68 -11.93
N GLY A 184 5.22 3.75 -11.45
CA GLY A 184 4.03 3.72 -10.60
C GLY A 184 2.83 4.28 -11.35
N ILE A 185 1.66 3.65 -11.22
CA ILE A 185 0.40 4.13 -11.76
C ILE A 185 -0.66 3.96 -10.67
N SER A 186 -1.39 5.01 -10.36
CA SER A 186 -2.59 4.93 -9.54
C SER A 186 -3.81 5.44 -10.29
N ARG A 187 -4.93 4.79 -10.06
CA ARG A 187 -6.25 5.18 -10.57
C ARG A 187 -7.24 5.09 -9.44
N SER A 188 -8.12 6.06 -9.36
CA SER A 188 -9.22 6.05 -8.40
C SER A 188 -10.51 6.47 -9.06
N THR A 189 -11.61 5.92 -8.56
CA THR A 189 -12.96 6.34 -8.91
C THR A 189 -13.75 6.45 -7.61
N ARG A 190 -14.49 7.53 -7.46
CA ARG A 190 -15.41 7.75 -6.34
C ARG A 190 -16.77 8.16 -6.87
N MET A 191 -17.81 7.57 -6.30
CA MET A 191 -19.19 7.94 -6.55
C MET A 191 -19.91 8.12 -5.21
N ASN A 192 -20.73 9.15 -5.10
CA ASN A 192 -21.52 9.43 -3.91
C ASN A 192 -22.99 9.45 -4.29
N GLY A 193 -23.80 8.69 -3.56
CA GLY A 193 -25.25 8.62 -3.71
C GLY A 193 -25.97 9.28 -2.55
N GLN A 194 -27.19 9.73 -2.81
CA GLN A 194 -28.06 10.36 -1.84
C GLN A 194 -29.48 9.82 -1.95
N THR A 195 -30.23 9.96 -0.85
CA THR A 195 -31.64 9.57 -0.73
C THR A 195 -31.81 8.08 -0.99
N TYR A 196 -31.70 7.30 0.05
CA TYR A 196 -31.88 5.86 0.03
C TYR A 196 -33.26 5.50 0.57
N PRO A 197 -33.88 4.39 0.14
CA PRO A 197 -35.22 3.98 0.56
C PRO A 197 -35.30 3.60 2.03
N ASP A 198 -34.18 3.16 2.63
CA ASP A 198 -34.07 2.83 4.05
C ASP A 198 -32.65 3.06 4.59
N ASN A 199 -32.44 2.79 5.88
CA ASN A 199 -31.17 3.03 6.58
C ASN A 199 -30.33 1.76 6.83
N ASP A 200 -30.78 0.57 6.39
CA ASP A 200 -30.14 -0.68 6.77
C ASP A 200 -29.96 -1.68 5.62
N ILE A 201 -31.03 -1.96 4.87
CA ILE A 201 -31.07 -3.04 3.89
C ILE A 201 -30.47 -2.59 2.55
N TYR A 202 -30.96 -1.49 1.98
CA TYR A 202 -30.58 -0.99 0.65
C TYR A 202 -29.51 0.08 0.74
N THR A 203 -28.30 -0.32 1.16
CA THR A 203 -27.17 0.61 1.41
C THR A 203 -26.14 0.66 0.28
N ASN A 204 -26.32 -0.15 -0.76
CA ASN A 204 -25.48 -0.14 -1.96
C ASN A 204 -25.79 1.08 -2.86
N LEU A 205 -24.80 1.57 -3.59
CA LEU A 205 -24.92 2.78 -4.41
C LEU A 205 -26.04 2.70 -5.45
N GLY A 206 -26.31 1.51 -5.99
CA GLY A 206 -27.40 1.29 -6.95
C GLY A 206 -28.83 1.53 -6.39
N SER A 207 -28.98 1.63 -5.07
CA SER A 207 -30.25 1.91 -4.40
C SER A 207 -30.46 3.40 -4.11
N ALA A 208 -29.46 4.25 -4.38
CA ALA A 208 -29.60 5.70 -4.24
C ALA A 208 -30.56 6.28 -5.28
N ALA A 209 -31.42 7.19 -4.85
CA ALA A 209 -32.32 7.88 -5.77
C ALA A 209 -31.57 8.82 -6.74
N SER A 210 -30.39 9.31 -6.33
CA SER A 210 -29.55 10.17 -7.16
C SER A 210 -28.06 10.00 -6.84
N ILE A 211 -27.23 10.18 -7.86
CA ILE A 211 -25.79 10.32 -7.71
C ILE A 211 -25.48 11.80 -7.50
N SER A 212 -25.00 12.15 -6.31
CA SER A 212 -24.73 13.54 -5.93
C SER A 212 -23.40 14.06 -6.45
N SER A 213 -22.41 13.20 -6.58
CA SER A 213 -21.11 13.53 -7.19
C SER A 213 -20.37 12.28 -7.62
N TRP A 214 -19.49 12.44 -8.59
CA TRP A 214 -18.57 11.41 -9.04
C TRP A 214 -17.25 12.06 -9.46
N GLY A 215 -16.19 11.28 -9.41
CA GLY A 215 -14.88 11.74 -9.83
C GLY A 215 -13.94 10.58 -10.05
N ASN A 216 -12.91 10.83 -10.86
CA ASN A 216 -11.82 9.90 -11.06
C ASN A 216 -10.47 10.60 -10.89
N GLY A 217 -9.46 9.83 -10.53
CA GLY A 217 -8.09 10.27 -10.43
C GLY A 217 -7.18 9.35 -11.24
N TYR A 218 -6.17 9.94 -11.85
CA TYR A 218 -5.08 9.23 -12.51
C TYR A 218 -3.77 9.91 -12.17
N ASN A 219 -2.80 9.13 -11.68
CA ASN A 219 -1.45 9.59 -11.48
C ASN A 219 -0.47 8.53 -11.99
N ALA A 220 0.59 8.97 -12.67
CA ALA A 220 1.66 8.12 -13.14
C ALA A 220 3.00 8.77 -12.84
N SER A 221 3.94 7.96 -12.34
CA SER A 221 5.30 8.37 -12.05
C SER A 221 6.30 7.39 -12.63
N GLY A 222 7.47 7.88 -13.00
CA GLY A 222 8.59 7.09 -13.45
C GLY A 222 9.87 7.58 -12.81
N LEU A 223 10.74 6.64 -12.43
CA LEU A 223 12.08 6.91 -11.92
C LEU A 223 13.08 6.04 -12.67
N PHE A 224 14.14 6.67 -13.16
CA PHE A 224 15.34 6.00 -13.66
C PHE A 224 16.48 6.27 -12.71
N SER A 225 17.25 5.26 -12.40
CA SER A 225 18.43 5.38 -11.54
C SER A 225 19.60 4.60 -12.14
N SER A 226 20.78 5.18 -12.10
CA SER A 226 22.04 4.46 -12.27
C SER A 226 22.94 4.71 -11.08
N PHE A 227 23.59 3.67 -10.59
CA PHE A 227 24.40 3.77 -9.38
C PHE A 227 25.63 2.87 -9.44
N ALA A 228 26.66 3.29 -8.71
CA ALA A 228 27.83 2.48 -8.48
C ALA A 228 28.34 2.67 -7.05
N ARG A 229 28.86 1.59 -6.46
CA ARG A 229 29.55 1.60 -5.17
C ARG A 229 30.79 0.74 -5.28
N ILE A 230 31.88 1.22 -4.69
CA ILE A 230 33.14 0.51 -4.56
C ILE A 230 33.54 0.52 -3.09
N ASN A 231 33.73 -0.66 -2.51
CA ASN A 231 34.30 -0.85 -1.19
C ASN A 231 35.66 -1.50 -1.37
N TYR A 232 36.70 -0.91 -0.83
CA TYR A 232 38.04 -1.44 -0.85
C TYR A 232 38.57 -1.60 0.56
N LYS A 233 38.95 -2.81 0.91
CA LYS A 233 39.53 -3.16 2.20
C LYS A 233 41.03 -3.44 2.01
N LEU A 234 41.86 -2.64 2.70
CA LEU A 234 43.32 -2.74 2.66
C LEU A 234 43.84 -3.20 4.01
N MET A 235 44.64 -4.30 4.02
CA MET A 235 45.34 -4.88 5.18
C MET A 235 44.39 -5.18 6.35
N GLU A 236 43.11 -5.49 6.08
CA GLU A 236 42.06 -5.69 7.09
C GLU A 236 41.85 -4.50 8.06
N ARG A 237 42.50 -3.38 7.78
CA ARG A 237 42.59 -2.20 8.67
C ARG A 237 41.98 -0.94 8.07
N TYR A 238 42.18 -0.70 6.78
CA TYR A 238 41.69 0.49 6.11
C TYR A 238 40.53 0.13 5.20
N LEU A 239 39.42 0.83 5.39
CA LEU A 239 38.20 0.63 4.63
C LEU A 239 37.87 1.93 3.87
N PHE A 240 37.77 1.84 2.54
CA PHE A 240 37.40 2.94 1.68
C PHE A 240 36.08 2.61 0.99
N THR A 241 35.14 3.53 1.02
CA THR A 241 33.85 3.41 0.32
C THR A 241 33.65 4.62 -0.58
N PHE A 242 33.35 4.35 -1.83
CA PHE A 242 32.95 5.37 -2.82
C PHE A 242 31.56 4.99 -3.36
N THR A 243 30.66 5.95 -3.37
CA THR A 243 29.28 5.76 -3.88
C THR A 243 28.95 6.89 -4.82
N GLY A 244 28.23 6.61 -5.87
CA GLY A 244 27.67 7.60 -6.78
C GLY A 244 26.35 7.12 -7.33
N ARG A 245 25.36 8.01 -7.41
CA ARG A 245 24.03 7.74 -7.94
C ARG A 245 23.54 8.89 -8.83
N TYR A 246 22.97 8.54 -9.96
CA TYR A 246 22.34 9.46 -10.89
C TYR A 246 20.89 9.08 -11.07
N ASP A 247 19.98 9.94 -10.64
CA ASP A 247 18.54 9.70 -10.65
C ASP A 247 17.81 10.66 -11.57
N GLY A 248 16.82 10.14 -12.29
CA GLY A 248 15.93 10.94 -13.13
C GLY A 248 14.46 10.62 -12.79
N SER A 249 13.70 11.65 -12.40
CA SER A 249 12.30 11.49 -12.00
C SER A 249 11.36 12.25 -12.93
N SER A 250 10.26 11.59 -13.32
CA SER A 250 9.20 12.21 -14.12
C SER A 250 8.36 13.24 -13.32
N MET A 251 8.53 13.28 -12.01
CA MET A 251 7.79 14.20 -11.11
C MET A 251 8.35 15.64 -11.17
N PHE A 252 9.57 15.81 -11.67
CA PHE A 252 10.20 17.10 -11.82
C PHE A 252 10.04 17.66 -13.23
N GLY A 253 10.09 18.99 -13.34
CA GLY A 253 10.05 19.70 -14.62
C GLY A 253 11.20 19.31 -15.56
N SER A 254 11.03 19.52 -16.86
CA SER A 254 11.94 19.03 -17.91
C SER A 254 13.41 19.40 -17.70
N ASN A 255 13.69 20.57 -17.11
CA ASN A 255 15.06 21.07 -16.92
C ASN A 255 15.75 20.56 -15.64
N ASN A 256 15.01 19.95 -14.71
CA ASN A 256 15.52 19.52 -13.38
C ASN A 256 15.17 18.06 -13.07
N ARG A 257 15.00 17.24 -14.10
CA ARG A 257 14.61 15.83 -13.93
C ARG A 257 15.69 14.94 -13.35
N TYR A 258 16.93 15.32 -13.54
CA TYR A 258 18.08 14.50 -13.20
C TYR A 258 18.93 15.14 -12.12
N GLY A 259 19.42 14.32 -11.18
CA GLY A 259 20.34 14.73 -10.12
C GLY A 259 21.43 13.70 -9.89
N PHE A 260 22.62 14.17 -9.52
CA PHE A 260 23.72 13.32 -9.10
C PHE A 260 23.90 13.43 -7.58
N PHE A 261 24.10 12.27 -6.95
CA PHE A 261 24.26 12.12 -5.50
C PHE A 261 25.53 11.29 -5.25
N PRO A 262 26.59 11.88 -4.67
CA PRO A 262 27.83 11.20 -4.33
C PRO A 262 27.72 10.38 -3.06
#